data_029227b7976215431bf6c4bc39c686a7
#
_entry.id   029227b7976215431bf6c4bc39c686a7
#
_cell.length_a   1.000
_cell.length_b   1.000
_cell.length_c   1.000
_cell.angle_alpha   90.00
_cell.angle_beta   90.00
_cell.angle_gamma   90.00
#
_symmetry.space_group_name_H-M   'P 1'
#
loop_
_entity.id
_entity.type
_entity.pdbx_description
1 polymer ?
#
loop_
_entity_poly.entity_id
_entity_poly.type
_entity_poly.pdbx_seq_one_letter_code
_entity_poly.pdbx_strand_id
1 'polypeptide(L)'
;LATLALSLVALIAWLSARSAVYTLTDKRVVMRIGIVLTLTFNLPYKRIAAAGLHLDAAGTGDLPLTLLPGDHIAWLHLWPHARPWKLVRPEPMLRCVPDAQRVARLLSQTWSSATGVPATTAPVEATLRPVAHAGNGQTALAGR
;
A
#
# COMPACT_ATOMS: atom_id res chain seq x y z
N LEU A 1 22.04 -4.55 -23.91
CA LEU A 1 20.64 -4.08 -23.98
C LEU A 1 19.84 -4.49 -22.74
N ALA A 2 19.87 -5.74 -22.30
CA ALA A 2 19.13 -6.20 -21.11
C ALA A 2 19.58 -5.49 -19.83
N THR A 3 20.87 -5.31 -19.61
CA THR A 3 21.41 -4.59 -18.44
C THR A 3 20.98 -3.14 -18.39
N LEU A 4 20.96 -2.47 -19.55
CA LEU A 4 20.50 -1.09 -19.66
C LEU A 4 19.01 -0.96 -19.34
N ALA A 5 18.18 -1.88 -19.83
CA ALA A 5 16.75 -1.92 -19.53
C ALA A 5 16.50 -2.15 -18.03
N LEU A 6 17.20 -3.10 -17.41
CA LEU A 6 17.08 -3.38 -15.96
C LEU A 6 17.53 -2.18 -15.13
N SER A 7 18.61 -1.50 -15.51
CA SER A 7 19.10 -0.30 -14.84
C SER A 7 18.09 0.85 -14.92
N LEU A 8 17.46 1.01 -16.07
CA LEU A 8 16.43 2.03 -16.27
C LEU A 8 15.19 1.74 -15.41
N VAL A 9 14.73 0.50 -15.38
CA VAL A 9 13.59 0.09 -14.53
C VAL A 9 13.92 0.28 -13.05
N ALA A 10 15.10 -0.12 -12.61
CA ALA A 10 15.56 0.07 -11.24
C ALA A 10 15.64 1.56 -10.86
N LEU A 11 16.14 2.41 -11.77
CA LEU A 11 16.18 3.85 -11.56
C LEU A 11 14.79 4.46 -11.44
N ILE A 12 13.86 4.08 -12.29
CA ILE A 12 12.48 4.56 -12.24
C ILE A 12 11.82 4.11 -10.93
N ALA A 13 12.01 2.86 -10.52
CA ALA A 13 11.47 2.35 -9.27
C ALA A 13 12.03 3.11 -8.06
N TRP A 14 13.33 3.37 -8.05
CA TRP A 14 14.00 4.13 -6.99
C TRP A 14 13.51 5.59 -6.92
N LEU A 15 13.41 6.27 -8.07
CA LEU A 15 12.87 7.63 -8.15
C LEU A 15 11.41 7.68 -7.68
N SER A 16 10.58 6.71 -8.08
CA SER A 16 9.19 6.61 -7.64
C SER A 16 9.07 6.46 -6.14
N ALA A 17 9.92 5.63 -5.53
CA ALA A 17 9.93 5.42 -4.08
C ALA A 17 10.33 6.69 -3.32
N ARG A 18 11.24 7.51 -3.86
CA ARG A 18 11.69 8.74 -3.22
C ARG A 18 10.79 9.94 -3.45
N SER A 19 9.98 9.94 -4.48
CA SER A 19 9.10 11.06 -4.84
C SER A 19 7.73 11.00 -4.18
N ALA A 20 7.36 9.87 -3.57
CA ALA A 20 6.09 9.71 -2.88
C ALA A 20 6.15 10.27 -1.46
N VAL A 21 5.22 11.17 -1.15
CA VAL A 21 5.04 11.73 0.20
C VAL A 21 3.60 11.48 0.63
N TYR A 22 3.46 10.85 1.79
CA TYR A 22 2.16 10.58 2.40
C TYR A 22 2.01 11.40 3.66
N THR A 23 0.94 12.16 3.76
CA THR A 23 0.63 12.99 4.92
C THR A 23 -0.72 12.59 5.49
N LEU A 24 -0.72 12.19 6.76
CA LEU A 24 -1.95 11.95 7.49
C LEU A 24 -2.29 13.20 8.29
N THR A 25 -3.51 13.69 8.10
CA THR A 25 -4.06 14.81 8.88
C THR A 25 -5.23 14.30 9.71
N ASP A 26 -5.82 15.16 10.49
CA ASP A 26 -7.02 14.88 11.30
C ASP A 26 -8.29 14.63 10.45
N LYS A 27 -8.31 15.04 9.18
CA LYS A 27 -9.49 15.01 8.30
C LYS A 27 -9.31 14.18 7.04
N ARG A 28 -8.08 13.97 6.59
CA ARG A 28 -7.80 13.34 5.31
C ARG A 28 -6.41 12.72 5.23
N VAL A 29 -6.26 11.78 4.31
CA VAL A 29 -4.95 11.32 3.84
C VAL A 29 -4.60 12.09 2.57
N VAL A 30 -3.42 12.67 2.54
CA VAL A 30 -2.88 13.36 1.37
C VAL A 30 -1.75 12.52 0.79
N MET A 31 -1.90 12.12 -0.46
CA MET A 31 -0.89 11.38 -1.20
C MET A 31 -0.33 12.29 -2.29
N ARG A 32 0.94 12.62 -2.19
CA ARG A 32 1.67 13.34 -3.22
C ARG A 32 2.59 12.34 -3.93
N ILE A 33 2.30 12.05 -5.18
CA ILE A 33 3.01 11.06 -5.98
C ILE A 33 3.39 11.65 -7.35
N GLY A 34 4.45 11.14 -7.94
CA GLY A 34 4.91 11.49 -9.28
C GLY A 34 6.37 11.87 -9.34
N ILE A 35 7.02 11.53 -10.46
CA ILE A 35 8.44 11.81 -10.72
C ILE A 35 8.57 13.10 -11.53
N VAL A 36 7.82 13.22 -12.62
CA VAL A 36 7.87 14.37 -13.53
C VAL A 36 6.65 15.27 -13.32
N LEU A 37 5.47 14.68 -13.27
CA LEU A 37 4.22 15.36 -12.90
C LEU A 37 3.85 14.95 -11.47
N THR A 38 3.83 15.92 -10.58
CA THR A 38 3.39 15.68 -9.21
C THR A 38 1.86 15.78 -9.13
N LEU A 39 1.23 14.65 -8.79
CA LEU A 39 -0.20 14.58 -8.52
C LEU A 39 -0.42 14.54 -7.01
N THR A 40 -1.37 15.32 -6.54
CA THR A 40 -1.76 15.34 -5.14
C THR A 40 -3.18 14.82 -5.00
N PHE A 41 -3.34 13.69 -4.35
CA PHE A 41 -4.64 13.10 -4.03
C PHE A 41 -5.03 13.46 -2.60
N ASN A 42 -6.20 14.04 -2.46
CA ASN A 42 -6.82 14.31 -1.18
C ASN A 42 -7.91 13.27 -0.92
N LEU A 43 -7.70 12.41 0.06
CA LEU A 43 -8.60 11.32 0.43
C LEU A 43 -9.21 11.61 1.80
N PRO A 44 -10.40 12.24 1.88
CA PRO A 44 -11.09 12.46 3.15
C PRO A 44 -11.42 11.12 3.82
N TYR A 45 -11.28 11.02 5.13
CA TYR A 45 -11.57 9.78 5.86
C TYR A 45 -13.00 9.28 5.64
N LYS A 46 -13.95 10.19 5.45
CA LYS A 46 -15.35 9.85 5.14
C LYS A 46 -15.53 9.12 3.80
N ARG A 47 -14.53 9.16 2.91
CA ARG A 47 -14.52 8.47 1.61
C ARG A 47 -13.77 7.14 1.66
N ILE A 48 -13.08 6.84 2.76
CA ILE A 48 -12.35 5.59 2.95
C ILE A 48 -13.27 4.59 3.63
N ALA A 49 -13.58 3.49 2.94
CA ALA A 49 -14.40 2.42 3.46
C ALA A 49 -13.60 1.45 4.32
N ALA A 50 -12.36 1.18 3.94
CA ALA A 50 -11.47 0.24 4.64
C ALA A 50 -10.01 0.58 4.34
N ALA A 51 -9.13 0.15 5.24
CA ALA A 51 -7.68 0.19 5.04
C ALA A 51 -7.09 -1.19 5.33
N GLY A 52 -6.21 -1.66 4.47
CA GLY A 52 -5.46 -2.89 4.69
C GLY A 52 -4.05 -2.60 5.19
N LEU A 53 -3.37 -3.63 5.68
CA LEU A 53 -1.97 -3.57 6.05
C LEU A 53 -1.27 -4.83 5.56
N HIS A 54 -0.27 -4.67 4.71
CA HIS A 54 0.64 -5.73 4.31
C HIS A 54 2.02 -5.41 4.86
N LEU A 55 2.51 -6.23 5.77
CA LEU A 55 3.83 -6.06 6.39
C LEU A 55 4.86 -6.93 5.69
N ASP A 56 6.06 -6.37 5.52
CA ASP A 56 7.28 -7.11 5.20
C ASP A 56 8.05 -7.45 6.48
N ALA A 57 8.97 -8.41 6.39
CA ALA A 57 9.79 -8.86 7.51
C ALA A 57 10.62 -7.74 8.16
N ALA A 58 10.92 -6.67 7.42
CA ALA A 58 11.66 -5.50 7.88
C ALA A 58 10.80 -4.44 8.61
N GLY A 59 9.48 -4.67 8.79
CA GLY A 59 8.56 -3.69 9.37
C GLY A 59 8.10 -2.60 8.40
N THR A 60 8.60 -2.64 7.18
CA THR A 60 8.08 -1.84 6.06
C THR A 60 6.81 -2.49 5.53
N GLY A 61 5.88 -1.71 5.04
CA GLY A 61 4.65 -2.29 4.51
C GLY A 61 3.89 -1.39 3.57
N ASP A 62 2.84 -1.97 3.02
CA ASP A 62 1.92 -1.32 2.11
C ASP A 62 0.54 -1.20 2.77
N LEU A 63 -0.08 -0.03 2.65
CA LEU A 63 -1.42 0.24 3.16
C LEU A 63 -2.37 0.54 1.99
N PRO A 64 -3.09 -0.44 1.46
CA PRO A 64 -4.14 -0.19 0.49
C PRO A 64 -5.35 0.47 1.16
N LEU A 65 -5.91 1.47 0.49
CA LEU A 65 -7.10 2.19 0.93
C LEU A 65 -8.26 1.85 0.01
N THR A 66 -9.31 1.25 0.54
CA THR A 66 -10.54 0.98 -0.22
C THR A 66 -11.45 2.20 -0.12
N LEU A 67 -11.84 2.76 -1.25
CA LEU A 67 -12.74 3.90 -1.31
C LEU A 67 -14.20 3.46 -1.35
N LEU A 68 -15.11 4.34 -0.92
CA LEU A 68 -16.56 4.11 -1.04
C LEU A 68 -17.00 4.03 -2.51
N PRO A 69 -18.09 3.28 -2.80
CA PRO A 69 -18.66 3.22 -4.15
C PRO A 69 -19.03 4.62 -4.66
N GLY A 70 -18.66 4.91 -5.91
CA GLY A 70 -18.92 6.20 -6.55
C GLY A 70 -17.67 7.09 -6.68
N ASP A 71 -16.62 6.84 -5.93
CA ASP A 71 -15.34 7.52 -6.10
C ASP A 71 -14.46 6.72 -7.07
N HIS A 72 -14.24 7.28 -8.24
CA HIS A 72 -13.38 6.69 -9.26
C HIS A 72 -12.16 7.57 -9.49
N ILE A 73 -11.00 7.04 -9.18
CA ILE A 73 -9.73 7.61 -9.60
C ILE A 73 -9.22 6.76 -10.75
N ALA A 74 -8.88 7.36 -11.89
CA ALA A 74 -8.38 6.60 -13.02
C ALA A 74 -7.07 5.88 -12.63
N TRP A 75 -6.98 4.58 -12.95
CA TRP A 75 -5.84 3.73 -12.60
C TRP A 75 -4.50 4.34 -13.04
N LEU A 76 -4.48 4.95 -14.23
CA LEU A 76 -3.28 5.57 -14.77
C LEU A 76 -2.75 6.73 -13.90
N HIS A 77 -3.62 7.46 -13.22
CA HIS A 77 -3.22 8.55 -12.32
C HIS A 77 -2.65 8.03 -10.99
N LEU A 78 -3.07 6.84 -10.58
CA LEU A 78 -2.56 6.21 -9.36
C LEU A 78 -1.28 5.39 -9.58
N TRP A 79 -0.96 5.04 -10.82
CA TRP A 79 0.22 4.24 -11.11
C TRP A 79 1.52 4.99 -10.73
N PRO A 80 2.50 4.37 -10.06
CA PRO A 80 2.59 2.97 -9.61
C PRO A 80 2.00 2.68 -8.20
N HIS A 81 1.26 3.60 -7.61
CA HIS A 81 0.68 3.51 -6.26
C HIS A 81 -0.75 2.94 -6.25
N ALA A 82 -1.21 2.36 -7.37
CA ALA A 82 -2.44 1.60 -7.43
C ALA A 82 -2.23 0.18 -6.86
N ARG A 83 -3.24 -0.34 -6.15
CA ARG A 83 -3.22 -1.74 -5.72
C ARG A 83 -3.18 -2.66 -6.93
N PRO A 84 -2.26 -3.64 -7.00
CA PRO A 84 -2.16 -4.58 -8.10
C PRO A 84 -3.49 -5.34 -8.32
N TRP A 85 -3.80 -5.66 -9.58
CA TRP A 85 -4.97 -6.47 -9.97
C TRP A 85 -6.34 -5.83 -9.74
N LYS A 86 -6.42 -4.58 -9.28
CA LYS A 86 -7.66 -3.81 -9.11
C LYS A 86 -7.82 -2.74 -10.19
N LEU A 87 -7.93 -3.18 -11.46
CA LEU A 87 -8.01 -2.27 -12.61
C LEU A 87 -9.38 -1.61 -12.77
N VAL A 88 -10.46 -2.31 -12.42
CA VAL A 88 -11.83 -1.82 -12.57
C VAL A 88 -12.20 -0.80 -11.49
N ARG A 89 -11.71 -1.02 -10.27
CA ARG A 89 -11.86 -0.09 -9.14
C ARG A 89 -10.49 0.12 -8.52
N PRO A 90 -9.71 1.07 -9.05
CA PRO A 90 -8.38 1.31 -8.54
C PRO A 90 -8.42 1.77 -7.09
N GLU A 91 -7.66 1.09 -6.25
CA GLU A 91 -7.50 1.44 -4.83
C GLU A 91 -6.15 2.13 -4.67
N PRO A 92 -6.12 3.35 -4.12
CA PRO A 92 -4.85 3.98 -3.78
C PRO A 92 -4.15 3.20 -2.68
N MET A 93 -2.83 3.08 -2.79
CA MET A 93 -2.03 2.31 -1.86
C MET A 93 -0.80 3.11 -1.44
N LEU A 94 -0.62 3.29 -0.13
CA LEU A 94 0.62 3.81 0.42
C LEU A 94 1.64 2.69 0.36
N ARG A 95 2.72 2.88 -0.38
CA ARG A 95 3.73 1.84 -0.64
C ARG A 95 5.02 2.09 0.11
N CYS A 96 5.67 0.99 0.51
CA CYS A 96 6.98 1.02 1.14
C CYS A 96 7.04 1.97 2.34
N VAL A 97 5.99 1.97 3.17
CA VAL A 97 5.90 2.82 4.35
C VAL A 97 6.79 2.24 5.44
N PRO A 98 7.79 2.97 5.93
CA PRO A 98 8.57 2.52 7.07
C PRO A 98 7.68 2.53 8.32
N ASP A 99 7.91 1.57 9.22
CA ASP A 99 7.11 1.40 10.44
C ASP A 99 5.59 1.37 10.17
N ALA A 100 5.21 0.58 9.14
CA ALA A 100 3.86 0.56 8.60
C ALA A 100 2.80 0.19 9.65
N GLN A 101 3.15 -0.60 10.65
CA GLN A 101 2.24 -0.95 11.74
C GLN A 101 1.88 0.26 12.60
N ARG A 102 2.84 1.14 12.87
CA ARG A 102 2.58 2.39 13.60
C ARG A 102 1.70 3.33 12.78
N VAL A 103 2.00 3.45 11.49
CA VAL A 103 1.20 4.29 10.57
C VAL A 103 -0.23 3.75 10.44
N ALA A 104 -0.42 2.44 10.36
CA ALA A 104 -1.75 1.81 10.34
C ALA A 104 -2.55 2.11 11.61
N ARG A 105 -1.91 2.06 12.78
CA ARG A 105 -2.57 2.43 14.05
C ARG A 105 -2.99 3.90 14.07
N LEU A 106 -2.09 4.81 13.66
CA LEU A 106 -2.41 6.24 13.55
C LEU A 106 -3.56 6.48 12.56
N LEU A 107 -3.53 5.80 11.42
CA LEU A 107 -4.58 5.89 10.41
C LEU A 107 -5.94 5.43 10.98
N SER A 108 -5.97 4.31 11.70
CA SER A 108 -7.22 3.81 12.29
C SER A 108 -7.76 4.73 13.40
N GLN A 109 -6.88 5.30 14.22
CA GLN A 109 -7.26 6.25 15.26
C GLN A 109 -7.83 7.55 14.68
N THR A 110 -7.13 8.14 13.70
CA THR A 110 -7.59 9.37 13.04
C THR A 110 -8.87 9.13 12.23
N TRP A 111 -8.97 7.97 11.58
CA TRP A 111 -10.19 7.58 10.86
C TRP A 111 -11.39 7.45 11.81
N SER A 112 -11.23 6.76 12.93
CA SER A 112 -12.31 6.61 13.92
C SER A 112 -12.71 7.96 14.53
N SER A 113 -11.75 8.83 14.82
CA SER A 113 -12.04 10.18 15.34
C SER A 113 -12.76 11.05 14.30
N ALA A 114 -12.43 10.92 13.02
CA ALA A 114 -13.02 11.73 11.95
C ALA A 114 -14.41 11.23 11.51
N THR A 115 -14.68 9.93 11.66
CA THR A 115 -15.94 9.29 11.20
C THR A 115 -16.90 8.99 12.32
N GLY A 116 -16.43 8.97 13.56
CA GLY A 116 -17.24 8.54 14.73
C GLY A 116 -17.46 7.03 14.80
N VAL A 117 -16.81 6.25 13.92
CA VAL A 117 -16.91 4.79 13.88
C VAL A 117 -15.80 4.19 14.74
N PRO A 118 -16.09 3.24 15.66
CA PRO A 118 -15.06 2.62 16.48
C PRO A 118 -13.96 1.96 15.62
N ALA A 119 -12.70 2.13 16.01
CA ALA A 119 -11.56 1.60 15.29
C ALA A 119 -11.58 0.06 15.12
N THR A 120 -12.31 -0.64 15.98
CA THR A 120 -12.50 -2.10 15.95
C THR A 120 -13.33 -2.57 14.75
N THR A 121 -14.10 -1.68 14.11
CA THR A 121 -14.95 -2.00 12.94
C THR A 121 -14.24 -1.70 11.62
N ALA A 122 -13.07 -1.03 11.64
CA ALA A 122 -12.25 -0.88 10.45
C ALA A 122 -11.59 -2.23 10.16
N PRO A 123 -11.94 -2.93 9.08
CA PRO A 123 -11.30 -4.18 8.73
C PRO A 123 -9.86 -3.88 8.28
N VAL A 124 -8.94 -3.84 9.24
CA VAL A 124 -7.51 -3.94 8.95
C VAL A 124 -7.25 -5.41 8.67
N GLU A 125 -7.39 -5.80 7.43
CA GLU A 125 -7.05 -7.13 6.98
C GLU A 125 -5.51 -7.26 6.95
N ALA A 126 -4.95 -7.67 8.08
CA ALA A 126 -3.54 -7.97 8.20
C ALA A 126 -3.27 -9.30 7.48
N THR A 127 -3.04 -9.23 6.19
CA THR A 127 -2.56 -10.39 5.43
C THR A 127 -1.04 -10.48 5.59
N LEU A 128 -0.62 -11.26 6.58
CA LEU A 128 0.76 -11.71 6.66
C LEU A 128 1.02 -12.59 5.44
N ARG A 129 1.78 -12.13 4.49
CA ARG A 129 2.31 -12.97 3.42
C ARG A 129 3.31 -13.94 4.06
N PRO A 130 3.08 -15.27 4.06
CA PRO A 130 4.11 -16.20 4.45
C PRO A 130 5.27 -16.04 3.47
N VAL A 131 6.44 -15.74 3.99
CA VAL A 131 7.68 -15.85 3.22
C VAL A 131 7.76 -17.30 2.78
N ALA A 132 7.68 -17.55 1.48
CA ALA A 132 7.92 -18.86 0.93
C ALA A 132 9.38 -19.21 1.26
N HIS A 133 9.58 -19.97 2.32
CA HIS A 133 10.83 -20.66 2.56
C HIS A 133 10.99 -21.62 1.40
N ALA A 134 11.99 -21.39 0.57
CA ALA A 134 12.48 -22.37 -0.39
C ALA A 134 12.77 -23.64 0.39
N GLY A 135 11.87 -24.61 0.27
CA GLY A 135 11.99 -25.90 0.93
C GLY A 135 13.25 -26.57 0.46
N ASN A 136 14.17 -26.74 1.39
CA ASN A 136 15.30 -27.63 1.24
C ASN A 136 14.76 -29.03 1.10
N GLY A 137 14.92 -29.60 -0.11
CA GLY A 137 14.60 -30.98 -0.37
C GLY A 137 15.43 -31.90 0.53
N GLN A 138 14.79 -32.50 1.50
CA GLN A 138 15.31 -33.71 2.13
C GLN A 138 14.51 -34.89 1.62
N THR A 139 15.12 -35.54 0.65
CA THR A 139 14.83 -36.89 0.23
C THR A 139 15.06 -37.80 1.44
N ALA A 140 14.03 -38.27 2.11
CA ALA A 140 14.10 -39.38 3.02
C ALA A 140 13.83 -40.67 2.23
N LEU A 141 14.90 -41.28 1.80
CA LEU A 141 14.92 -42.73 1.50
C LEU A 141 14.80 -43.48 2.83
N ALA A 142 13.72 -44.15 3.06
CA ALA A 142 13.64 -45.21 4.02
C ALA A 142 12.92 -46.38 3.33
N GLY A 143 13.71 -47.37 2.99
CA GLY A 143 13.28 -48.66 2.52
C GLY A 143 12.78 -49.53 3.68
N ARG A 144 12.11 -50.50 3.23
CA ARG A 144 11.61 -51.77 3.74
C ARG A 144 10.13 -51.81 4.01
#